data_36c08a91696469738c3b012e4e2e9412
#
_entry.id   36c08a91696469738c3b012e4e2e9412
#
_cell.length_a   1.000
_cell.length_b   1.000
_cell.length_c   1.000
_cell.angle_alpha   90.00
_cell.angle_beta   90.00
_cell.angle_gamma   90.00
#
_symmetry.space_group_name_H-M   'P 1'
#
loop_
_entity.id
_entity.type
_entity.pdbx_description
1 polymer ?
#
loop_
_entity_poly.entity_id
_entity_poly.type
_entity_poly.pdbx_seq_one_letter_code
_entity_poly.pdbx_strand_id
1 'polypeptide(L)'
;MTTFGVWLMGGILGCLMSTLSAWAQGAETPVPSSEQRASEPAPNQEQVAASDAVITIHGLCEPGKQPGADEKSCTTVVTREAFEELVNSMNVTNKVLSRETRRNLAETYADYLAQERPAVQAKLDDTQQFAEVMRWWRLRTLADIYRGRLQAQFAHPSAEEVHAYYTERLPSYDRIRVERVVVPIGQAKSDEEKRVNERALEMAQAGRERIAKGENPAVVQKDIYAQLKLDATPVTDVGSLGRSNLPKDEVDELFSLEPGQVSKVEKEGSYAIYKIRAKETLSEESQKEEISREIAQRKFSDAMRAVDESAKPEFNDAYLGPHVVPAPRPHASAMTSPHP
;
A
#
# COMPACT_ATOMS: atom_id res chain seq x y z
N MET A 1 11.09 50.83 4.78
CA MET A 1 11.41 51.56 3.54
C MET A 1 11.73 50.51 2.51
N THR A 2 11.00 50.25 1.61
CA THR A 2 10.23 50.55 0.42
C THR A 2 9.81 49.20 -0.16
N THR A 3 8.61 48.83 -0.14
CA THR A 3 7.43 49.04 -1.00
C THR A 3 7.50 48.41 -2.39
N PHE A 4 6.49 47.54 -2.62
CA PHE A 4 5.54 47.43 -3.73
C PHE A 4 5.93 46.69 -5.01
N GLY A 5 4.96 45.88 -5.44
CA GLY A 5 4.62 45.57 -6.80
C GLY A 5 3.61 44.45 -6.99
N VAL A 6 2.35 44.73 -6.68
CA VAL A 6 1.16 44.01 -7.14
C VAL A 6 0.89 44.37 -8.60
N TRP A 7 0.58 43.39 -9.46
CA TRP A 7 -0.18 43.63 -10.69
C TRP A 7 -1.28 42.60 -10.88
N LEU A 8 -2.47 43.16 -10.89
CA LEU A 8 -3.78 42.61 -11.18
C LEU A 8 -4.18 42.95 -12.62
N MET A 9 -5.19 42.23 -13.12
CA MET A 9 -6.09 42.54 -14.25
C MET A 9 -5.63 42.04 -15.63
N GLY A 10 -6.47 41.55 -16.46
CA GLY A 10 -7.92 41.64 -16.60
C GLY A 10 -8.42 40.73 -17.70
N GLY A 11 -9.66 40.44 -17.59
CA GLY A 11 -10.49 39.65 -18.46
C GLY A 11 -10.90 40.37 -19.77
N ILE A 12 -11.38 39.58 -20.70
CA ILE A 12 -12.32 40.02 -21.74
C ILE A 12 -13.30 38.90 -22.07
N LEU A 13 -14.53 39.32 -22.00
CA LEU A 13 -15.79 38.69 -22.38
C LEU A 13 -16.02 38.83 -23.91
N GLY A 14 -16.79 37.92 -24.46
CA GLY A 14 -17.50 38.14 -25.74
C GLY A 14 -17.35 36.96 -26.69
N CYS A 15 -18.29 36.43 -27.36
CA CYS A 15 -19.67 36.66 -27.64
C CYS A 15 -20.17 35.49 -28.50
N LEU A 16 -21.40 35.14 -28.34
CA LEU A 16 -22.25 34.26 -29.13
C LEU A 16 -22.07 34.34 -30.65
N MET A 17 -22.19 33.24 -31.36
CA MET A 17 -23.14 33.12 -32.47
C MET A 17 -23.43 31.62 -32.82
N SER A 18 -24.69 31.34 -32.83
CA SER A 18 -25.35 30.14 -33.30
C SER A 18 -25.26 29.97 -34.81
N THR A 19 -25.02 28.77 -35.33
CA THR A 19 -25.57 28.36 -36.61
C THR A 19 -25.90 26.87 -36.56
N LEU A 20 -27.18 26.58 -36.80
CA LEU A 20 -27.67 25.27 -37.19
C LEU A 20 -27.15 24.93 -38.57
N SER A 21 -26.78 23.67 -38.84
CA SER A 21 -27.35 22.87 -39.93
C SER A 21 -26.58 21.56 -40.18
N ALA A 22 -27.36 20.57 -40.44
CA ALA A 22 -27.18 19.47 -41.39
C ALA A 22 -26.55 18.14 -40.88
N TRP A 23 -27.42 17.19 -40.81
CA TRP A 23 -27.25 15.75 -40.84
C TRP A 23 -26.21 15.30 -41.87
N ALA A 24 -25.24 14.50 -41.38
CA ALA A 24 -24.57 13.52 -42.24
C ALA A 24 -24.32 12.26 -41.36
N GLN A 25 -24.97 11.18 -41.79
CA GLN A 25 -24.66 9.84 -41.36
C GLN A 25 -23.21 9.52 -41.78
N GLY A 26 -22.33 9.38 -40.80
CA GLY A 26 -20.94 8.99 -40.99
C GLY A 26 -20.63 7.79 -40.10
N ALA A 27 -20.26 6.70 -40.72
CA ALA A 27 -19.91 5.40 -40.18
C ALA A 27 -19.19 5.46 -38.82
N GLU A 28 -19.69 4.72 -37.84
CA GLU A 28 -19.00 4.36 -36.64
C GLU A 28 -17.73 3.58 -36.98
N THR A 29 -16.58 4.23 -36.86
CA THR A 29 -15.33 3.52 -36.78
C THR A 29 -15.27 2.88 -35.39
N PRO A 30 -15.04 1.57 -35.25
CA PRO A 30 -14.92 0.96 -33.95
C PRO A 30 -13.68 1.53 -33.23
N VAL A 31 -13.89 2.12 -32.07
CA VAL A 31 -12.82 2.47 -31.13
C VAL A 31 -12.11 1.17 -30.77
N PRO A 32 -10.80 1.02 -31.01
CA PRO A 32 -10.10 -0.19 -30.61
C PRO A 32 -10.16 -0.30 -29.10
N SER A 33 -10.72 -1.42 -28.63
CA SER A 33 -10.77 -1.79 -27.22
C SER A 33 -9.35 -1.77 -26.63
N SER A 34 -9.22 -1.29 -25.41
CA SER A 34 -7.98 -1.16 -24.62
C SER A 34 -7.27 -2.49 -24.33
N GLU A 35 -7.71 -3.60 -24.89
CA GLU A 35 -7.14 -4.95 -24.69
C GLU A 35 -6.10 -5.39 -25.71
N GLN A 36 -5.76 -4.58 -26.71
CA GLN A 36 -4.74 -4.91 -27.72
C GLN A 36 -3.52 -3.99 -27.69
N ARG A 37 -3.07 -3.52 -26.53
CA ARG A 37 -1.65 -3.30 -26.36
C ARG A 37 -1.00 -4.63 -26.04
N ALA A 38 -0.87 -5.46 -27.05
CA ALA A 38 0.09 -6.55 -27.03
C ALA A 38 1.41 -5.97 -26.49
N SER A 39 1.86 -6.45 -25.34
CA SER A 39 3.20 -6.23 -24.83
C SER A 39 4.16 -6.56 -25.97
N GLU A 40 4.79 -5.54 -26.56
CA GLU A 40 5.96 -5.76 -27.42
C GLU A 40 6.91 -6.68 -26.65
N PRO A 41 7.33 -7.79 -27.26
CA PRO A 41 8.28 -8.68 -26.60
C PRO A 41 9.50 -7.83 -26.22
N ALA A 42 9.86 -7.85 -24.94
CA ALA A 42 11.08 -7.19 -24.46
C ALA A 42 12.21 -7.63 -25.39
N PRO A 43 12.97 -6.71 -26.06
CA PRO A 43 14.09 -7.13 -26.89
C PRO A 43 15.03 -7.92 -26.00
N ASN A 44 15.45 -9.06 -26.51
CA ASN A 44 16.31 -10.04 -25.86
C ASN A 44 17.54 -9.38 -25.25
N GLN A 45 17.52 -9.14 -23.93
CA GLN A 45 18.72 -8.79 -23.17
C GLN A 45 19.78 -9.90 -23.29
N GLU A 46 19.33 -11.13 -23.63
CA GLU A 46 20.17 -12.29 -23.86
C GLU A 46 21.03 -12.20 -25.16
N GLN A 47 20.71 -11.26 -26.08
CA GLN A 47 21.44 -11.13 -27.34
C GLN A 47 22.72 -10.26 -27.27
N VAL A 48 22.91 -9.51 -26.17
CA VAL A 48 24.13 -8.70 -25.96
C VAL A 48 25.11 -9.52 -25.14
N ALA A 49 26.31 -9.77 -25.64
CA ALA A 49 27.32 -10.54 -24.91
C ALA A 49 27.77 -9.80 -23.62
N ALA A 50 28.29 -10.54 -22.63
CA ALA A 50 28.75 -9.94 -21.36
C ALA A 50 29.85 -8.91 -21.58
N SER A 51 30.71 -9.15 -22.56
CA SER A 51 31.83 -8.28 -22.98
C SER A 51 31.42 -7.11 -23.86
N ASP A 52 30.18 -7.08 -24.36
CA ASP A 52 29.75 -6.02 -25.28
C ASP A 52 29.60 -4.69 -24.56
N ALA A 53 29.95 -3.61 -25.25
CA ALA A 53 29.80 -2.26 -24.76
C ALA A 53 28.30 -1.89 -24.64
N VAL A 54 27.87 -1.47 -23.45
CA VAL A 54 26.53 -0.93 -23.22
C VAL A 54 26.52 0.58 -22.97
N ILE A 55 27.69 1.13 -22.54
CA ILE A 55 27.94 2.58 -22.46
C ILE A 55 29.29 2.84 -23.06
N THR A 56 29.37 3.80 -23.97
CA THR A 56 30.63 4.25 -24.56
C THR A 56 30.72 5.77 -24.40
N ILE A 57 31.78 6.24 -23.73
CA ILE A 57 31.99 7.66 -23.45
C ILE A 57 33.24 8.09 -24.22
N HIS A 58 33.06 8.89 -25.26
CA HIS A 58 34.14 9.47 -26.03
C HIS A 58 34.72 10.70 -25.34
N GLY A 59 36.05 10.84 -25.38
CA GLY A 59 36.74 11.95 -24.73
C GLY A 59 37.10 11.71 -23.26
N LEU A 60 36.70 10.56 -22.68
CA LEU A 60 37.04 10.16 -21.32
C LEU A 60 38.06 9.00 -21.39
N CYS A 61 39.27 9.21 -20.82
CA CYS A 61 40.28 8.14 -20.70
C CYS A 61 39.99 7.26 -19.49
N GLU A 62 40.22 5.96 -19.61
CA GLU A 62 40.15 5.04 -18.47
C GLU A 62 41.10 5.47 -17.33
N PRO A 63 40.74 5.26 -16.05
CA PRO A 63 41.59 5.57 -14.91
C PRO A 63 42.97 4.90 -15.05
N GLY A 64 44.04 5.67 -14.85
CA GLY A 64 45.42 5.18 -14.93
C GLY A 64 46.07 5.21 -16.33
N LYS A 65 45.34 5.46 -17.40
CA LYS A 65 45.91 5.79 -18.71
C LYS A 65 46.20 7.27 -18.78
N GLN A 66 47.50 7.64 -18.90
CA GLN A 66 47.87 9.03 -19.16
C GLN A 66 47.27 9.48 -20.50
N PRO A 67 46.70 10.69 -20.58
CA PRO A 67 46.26 11.23 -21.86
C PRO A 67 47.46 11.31 -22.78
N GLY A 68 47.43 10.56 -23.89
CA GLY A 68 48.35 10.77 -25.00
C GLY A 68 48.09 12.14 -25.62
N ALA A 69 48.93 12.56 -26.58
CA ALA A 69 48.86 13.89 -27.21
C ALA A 69 47.49 14.25 -27.82
N ASP A 70 46.58 13.29 -27.94
CA ASP A 70 45.19 13.48 -28.40
C ASP A 70 44.16 13.00 -27.34
N GLU A 71 43.80 13.85 -26.38
CA GLU A 71 42.72 13.60 -25.41
C GLU A 71 41.38 13.24 -26.09
N LYS A 72 41.19 13.69 -27.34
CA LYS A 72 39.96 13.40 -28.11
C LYS A 72 39.83 11.96 -28.60
N SER A 73 40.93 11.15 -28.53
CA SER A 73 40.91 9.75 -28.90
C SER A 73 40.64 8.79 -27.75
N CYS A 74 40.51 9.31 -26.50
CA CYS A 74 40.20 8.50 -25.34
C CYS A 74 38.75 8.05 -25.36
N THR A 75 38.52 6.80 -25.00
CA THR A 75 37.18 6.21 -24.89
C THR A 75 37.14 5.32 -23.66
N THR A 76 36.16 5.57 -22.81
CA THR A 76 35.80 4.68 -21.69
C THR A 76 34.63 3.82 -22.10
N VAL A 77 34.74 2.52 -21.89
CA VAL A 77 33.70 1.54 -22.22
C VAL A 77 33.25 0.85 -20.96
N VAL A 78 31.91 0.85 -20.73
CA VAL A 78 31.30 0.01 -19.73
C VAL A 78 30.63 -1.17 -20.43
N THR A 79 31.08 -2.39 -20.11
CA THR A 79 30.55 -3.62 -20.67
C THR A 79 29.18 -3.95 -20.02
N ARG A 80 28.42 -4.85 -20.67
CA ARG A 80 27.19 -5.37 -20.09
C ARG A 80 27.43 -5.98 -18.71
N GLU A 81 28.46 -6.77 -18.55
CA GLU A 81 28.82 -7.41 -17.29
C GLU A 81 29.03 -6.36 -16.17
N ALA A 82 29.89 -5.37 -16.41
CA ALA A 82 30.18 -4.33 -15.43
C ALA A 82 28.94 -3.50 -15.08
N PHE A 83 28.07 -3.23 -16.05
CA PHE A 83 26.83 -2.51 -15.80
C PHE A 83 25.82 -3.35 -14.99
N GLU A 84 25.71 -4.66 -15.28
CA GLU A 84 24.86 -5.56 -14.51
C GLU A 84 25.38 -5.76 -13.07
N GLU A 85 26.68 -5.80 -12.86
CA GLU A 85 27.27 -5.81 -11.50
C GLU A 85 26.89 -4.54 -10.73
N LEU A 86 26.95 -3.37 -11.35
CA LEU A 86 26.49 -2.12 -10.75
C LEU A 86 25.00 -2.19 -10.39
N VAL A 87 24.15 -2.59 -11.34
CA VAL A 87 22.71 -2.74 -11.15
C VAL A 87 22.40 -3.68 -9.99
N ASN A 88 23.06 -4.85 -9.95
CA ASN A 88 22.83 -5.86 -8.93
C ASN A 88 23.32 -5.39 -7.55
N SER A 89 24.47 -4.69 -7.49
CA SER A 89 24.97 -4.16 -6.21
C SER A 89 24.09 -3.06 -5.63
N MET A 90 23.41 -2.28 -6.47
CA MET A 90 22.47 -1.24 -6.05
C MET A 90 21.06 -1.78 -5.75
N ASN A 91 20.70 -2.95 -6.28
CA ASN A 91 19.36 -3.53 -6.17
C ASN A 91 19.22 -4.44 -4.96
N VAL A 92 19.21 -3.84 -3.77
CA VAL A 92 19.08 -4.55 -2.48
C VAL A 92 17.79 -5.40 -2.38
N THR A 93 16.78 -5.10 -3.19
CA THR A 93 15.46 -5.76 -3.12
C THR A 93 15.27 -6.86 -4.15
N ASN A 94 16.26 -7.15 -4.98
CA ASN A 94 16.20 -8.15 -6.08
C ASN A 94 15.00 -7.97 -7.03
N LYS A 95 14.48 -6.75 -7.17
CA LYS A 95 13.40 -6.48 -8.11
C LYS A 95 13.94 -6.35 -9.52
N VAL A 96 13.23 -6.91 -10.48
CA VAL A 96 13.56 -6.70 -11.90
C VAL A 96 13.34 -5.23 -12.24
N LEU A 97 14.41 -4.53 -12.63
CA LEU A 97 14.33 -3.14 -13.05
C LEU A 97 13.70 -3.04 -14.44
N SER A 98 12.80 -2.07 -14.63
CA SER A 98 12.26 -1.76 -15.95
C SER A 98 13.39 -1.28 -16.89
N ARG A 99 13.14 -1.40 -18.21
CA ARG A 99 14.08 -0.91 -19.22
C ARG A 99 14.33 0.59 -19.08
N GLU A 100 13.30 1.37 -18.82
CA GLU A 100 13.40 2.80 -18.59
C GLU A 100 14.28 3.12 -17.38
N THR A 101 14.07 2.42 -16.26
CA THR A 101 14.91 2.59 -15.06
C THR A 101 16.36 2.26 -15.32
N ARG A 102 16.63 1.17 -16.08
CA ARG A 102 17.99 0.80 -16.47
C ARG A 102 18.63 1.86 -17.37
N ARG A 103 17.86 2.43 -18.31
CA ARG A 103 18.32 3.48 -19.21
C ARG A 103 18.70 4.74 -18.43
N ASN A 104 17.82 5.20 -17.55
CA ASN A 104 18.06 6.37 -16.70
C ASN A 104 19.28 6.17 -15.79
N LEU A 105 19.46 4.95 -15.24
CA LEU A 105 20.66 4.62 -14.48
C LEU A 105 21.93 4.68 -15.32
N ALA A 106 21.90 4.15 -16.55
CA ALA A 106 23.04 4.17 -17.45
C ALA A 106 23.44 5.62 -17.83
N GLU A 107 22.48 6.47 -18.11
CA GLU A 107 22.69 7.90 -18.39
C GLU A 107 23.29 8.62 -17.18
N THR A 108 22.71 8.44 -16.00
CA THR A 108 23.22 9.02 -14.75
C THR A 108 24.64 8.53 -14.44
N TYR A 109 24.90 7.24 -14.66
CA TYR A 109 26.24 6.68 -14.44
C TYR A 109 27.27 7.24 -15.39
N ALA A 110 26.93 7.42 -16.68
CA ALA A 110 27.78 8.05 -17.66
C ALA A 110 28.10 9.50 -17.28
N ASP A 111 27.13 10.27 -16.80
CA ASP A 111 27.30 11.64 -16.32
C ASP A 111 28.25 11.69 -15.12
N TYR A 112 28.14 10.77 -14.18
CA TYR A 112 29.04 10.71 -13.02
C TYR A 112 30.46 10.37 -13.43
N LEU A 113 30.69 9.41 -14.34
CA LEU A 113 32.00 9.11 -14.87
C LEU A 113 32.66 10.32 -15.58
N ALA A 114 31.86 11.09 -16.31
CA ALA A 114 32.34 12.31 -16.94
C ALA A 114 32.75 13.41 -15.95
N GLN A 115 32.02 13.51 -14.83
CA GLN A 115 32.27 14.52 -13.79
C GLN A 115 33.36 14.12 -12.79
N GLU A 116 33.64 12.83 -12.62
CA GLU A 116 34.67 12.33 -11.71
C GLU A 116 36.04 12.87 -12.04
N ARG A 117 36.44 12.82 -13.30
CA ARG A 117 37.77 13.26 -13.73
C ARG A 117 38.12 14.69 -13.35
N PRO A 118 37.32 15.72 -13.71
CA PRO A 118 37.62 17.10 -13.30
C PRO A 118 37.55 17.27 -11.77
N ALA A 119 36.70 16.49 -11.05
CA ALA A 119 36.65 16.54 -9.61
C ALA A 119 37.95 16.02 -8.96
N VAL A 120 38.49 14.90 -9.43
CA VAL A 120 39.76 14.34 -8.96
C VAL A 120 40.92 15.27 -9.34
N GLN A 121 40.93 15.85 -10.54
CA GLN A 121 41.95 16.85 -10.93
C GLN A 121 41.93 18.07 -10.01
N ALA A 122 40.75 18.46 -9.53
CA ALA A 122 40.60 19.53 -8.56
C ALA A 122 40.85 19.09 -7.09
N LYS A 123 41.27 17.82 -6.87
CA LYS A 123 41.55 17.20 -5.56
C LYS A 123 40.36 17.26 -4.61
N LEU A 124 39.15 17.16 -5.13
CA LEU A 124 37.94 17.19 -4.29
C LEU A 124 37.81 15.90 -3.46
N ASP A 125 38.35 14.79 -3.94
CA ASP A 125 38.43 13.50 -3.27
C ASP A 125 39.43 13.50 -2.07
N ASP A 126 40.40 14.42 -2.04
CA ASP A 126 41.33 14.60 -0.91
C ASP A 126 40.76 15.51 0.19
N THR A 127 39.54 16.05 0.02
CA THR A 127 38.97 16.98 0.99
C THR A 127 38.39 16.28 2.20
N GLN A 128 38.46 16.96 3.38
CA GLN A 128 37.80 16.47 4.59
C GLN A 128 36.27 16.30 4.38
N GLN A 129 35.64 17.20 3.61
CA GLN A 129 34.24 17.13 3.28
C GLN A 129 33.88 15.82 2.55
N PHE A 130 34.68 15.44 1.55
CA PHE A 130 34.49 14.18 0.82
C PHE A 130 34.65 12.98 1.76
N ALA A 131 35.70 12.97 2.59
CA ALA A 131 35.93 11.88 3.54
C ALA A 131 34.75 11.69 4.52
N GLU A 132 34.17 12.78 5.05
CA GLU A 132 33.01 12.71 5.96
C GLU A 132 31.75 12.23 5.25
N VAL A 133 31.49 12.70 4.03
CA VAL A 133 30.36 12.25 3.20
C VAL A 133 30.50 10.77 2.88
N MET A 134 31.70 10.31 2.48
CA MET A 134 31.95 8.90 2.19
C MET A 134 31.83 8.02 3.44
N ARG A 135 32.24 8.49 4.61
CA ARG A 135 32.02 7.81 5.89
C ARG A 135 30.53 7.61 6.17
N TRP A 136 29.71 8.64 5.95
CA TRP A 136 28.25 8.57 6.10
C TRP A 136 27.64 7.56 5.13
N TRP A 137 27.98 7.62 3.85
CA TRP A 137 27.48 6.70 2.84
C TRP A 137 27.86 5.25 3.13
N ARG A 138 29.08 5.03 3.60
CA ARG A 138 29.52 3.69 4.02
C ARG A 138 28.65 3.13 5.16
N LEU A 139 28.38 3.93 6.20
CA LEU A 139 27.53 3.51 7.32
C LEU A 139 26.11 3.18 6.85
N ARG A 140 25.54 4.05 6.04
CA ARG A 140 24.19 3.86 5.48
C ARG A 140 24.13 2.60 4.61
N THR A 141 25.07 2.42 3.70
CA THR A 141 25.11 1.27 2.79
C THR A 141 25.25 -0.04 3.56
N LEU A 142 26.11 -0.10 4.58
CA LEU A 142 26.26 -1.28 5.43
C LEU A 142 24.97 -1.59 6.18
N ALA A 143 24.27 -0.58 6.71
CA ALA A 143 22.98 -0.77 7.38
C ALA A 143 21.91 -1.28 6.41
N ASP A 144 21.87 -0.76 5.18
CA ASP A 144 20.89 -1.19 4.17
C ASP A 144 21.17 -2.63 3.68
N ILE A 145 22.42 -2.98 3.44
CA ILE A 145 22.84 -4.36 3.11
C ILE A 145 22.48 -5.32 4.24
N TYR A 146 22.73 -4.95 5.49
CA TYR A 146 22.39 -5.77 6.65
C TYR A 146 20.89 -6.02 6.76
N ARG A 147 20.07 -4.97 6.62
CA ARG A 147 18.60 -5.11 6.59
C ARG A 147 18.13 -6.02 5.45
N GLY A 148 18.65 -5.81 4.24
CA GLY A 148 18.33 -6.66 3.09
C GLY A 148 18.70 -8.12 3.31
N ARG A 149 19.85 -8.39 3.95
CA ARG A 149 20.27 -9.76 4.29
C ARG A 149 19.32 -10.41 5.30
N LEU A 150 18.90 -9.67 6.33
CA LEU A 150 17.92 -10.18 7.31
C LEU A 150 16.57 -10.46 6.65
N GLN A 151 16.10 -9.56 5.78
CA GLN A 151 14.87 -9.77 5.03
C GLN A 151 14.94 -11.04 4.16
N ALA A 152 16.02 -11.22 3.42
CA ALA A 152 16.23 -12.41 2.60
C ALA A 152 16.32 -13.71 3.46
N GLN A 153 16.99 -13.62 4.61
CA GLN A 153 17.12 -14.76 5.55
C GLN A 153 15.75 -15.21 6.09
N PHE A 154 14.84 -14.28 6.34
CA PHE A 154 13.53 -14.58 6.95
C PHE A 154 12.40 -14.69 5.92
N ALA A 155 12.67 -14.44 4.64
CA ALA A 155 11.66 -14.40 3.58
C ALA A 155 10.88 -15.72 3.41
N HIS A 156 11.50 -16.85 3.75
CA HIS A 156 10.94 -18.18 3.55
C HIS A 156 10.94 -18.99 4.86
N PRO A 157 9.93 -18.79 5.73
CA PRO A 157 9.75 -19.61 6.90
C PRO A 157 9.57 -21.09 6.52
N SER A 158 10.02 -22.00 7.38
CA SER A 158 9.83 -23.43 7.13
C SER A 158 8.35 -23.85 7.28
N ALA A 159 7.99 -25.01 6.72
CA ALA A 159 6.64 -25.54 6.84
C ALA A 159 6.26 -25.78 8.31
N GLU A 160 7.20 -26.21 9.13
CA GLU A 160 7.01 -26.42 10.57
C GLU A 160 6.72 -25.12 11.31
N GLU A 161 7.38 -24.02 10.92
CA GLU A 161 7.12 -22.69 11.50
C GLU A 161 5.73 -22.18 11.12
N VAL A 162 5.32 -22.37 9.87
CA VAL A 162 3.98 -22.02 9.39
C VAL A 162 2.92 -22.83 10.13
N HIS A 163 3.10 -24.14 10.25
CA HIS A 163 2.19 -25.01 10.97
C HIS A 163 2.08 -24.65 12.47
N ALA A 164 3.20 -24.41 13.14
CA ALA A 164 3.21 -24.00 14.54
C ALA A 164 2.48 -22.66 14.74
N TYR A 165 2.73 -21.69 13.86
CA TYR A 165 2.07 -20.40 13.89
C TYR A 165 0.56 -20.50 13.68
N TYR A 166 0.12 -21.28 12.70
CA TYR A 166 -1.28 -21.54 12.42
C TYR A 166 -1.96 -22.21 13.62
N THR A 167 -1.36 -23.25 14.19
CA THR A 167 -1.92 -24.00 15.31
C THR A 167 -2.04 -23.14 16.57
N GLU A 168 -1.01 -22.34 16.88
CA GLU A 168 -1.03 -21.40 18.01
C GLU A 168 -2.18 -20.39 17.92
N ARG A 169 -2.57 -20.00 16.70
CA ARG A 169 -3.56 -18.97 16.41
C ARG A 169 -4.85 -19.50 15.79
N LEU A 170 -5.10 -20.79 15.89
CA LEU A 170 -6.25 -21.46 15.26
C LEU A 170 -7.57 -20.68 15.43
N PRO A 171 -7.93 -20.16 16.62
CA PRO A 171 -9.17 -19.40 16.79
C PRO A 171 -9.24 -18.09 15.99
N SER A 172 -8.10 -17.53 15.56
CA SER A 172 -8.08 -16.31 14.74
C SER A 172 -8.46 -16.58 13.28
N TYR A 173 -8.40 -17.82 12.85
CA TYR A 173 -8.79 -18.28 11.52
C TYR A 173 -10.24 -18.70 11.42
N ASP A 174 -10.96 -18.76 12.56
CA ASP A 174 -12.39 -19.00 12.56
C ASP A 174 -13.13 -17.86 11.87
N ARG A 175 -14.13 -18.25 11.09
CA ARG A 175 -15.02 -17.34 10.37
C ARG A 175 -16.46 -17.79 10.60
N ILE A 176 -17.34 -16.81 10.70
CA ILE A 176 -18.78 -17.01 10.66
C ILE A 176 -19.35 -16.29 9.44
N ARG A 177 -20.16 -16.98 8.67
CA ARG A 177 -20.94 -16.36 7.61
C ARG A 177 -22.29 -15.94 8.18
N VAL A 178 -22.63 -14.67 8.04
CA VAL A 178 -23.79 -14.11 8.74
C VAL A 178 -24.68 -13.27 7.81
N GLU A 179 -25.97 -13.28 8.13
CA GLU A 179 -26.89 -12.24 7.69
C GLU A 179 -27.15 -11.30 8.87
N ARG A 180 -27.09 -10.00 8.62
CA ARG A 180 -27.28 -8.96 9.62
C ARG A 180 -28.49 -8.08 9.28
N VAL A 181 -29.44 -8.00 10.18
CA VAL A 181 -30.54 -7.02 10.14
C VAL A 181 -30.16 -5.85 11.01
N VAL A 182 -30.29 -4.64 10.50
CA VAL A 182 -29.95 -3.40 11.19
C VAL A 182 -31.19 -2.54 11.33
N VAL A 183 -31.48 -2.07 12.56
CA VAL A 183 -32.55 -1.12 12.84
C VAL A 183 -31.92 0.18 13.32
N PRO A 184 -31.96 1.25 12.51
CA PRO A 184 -31.32 2.52 12.85
C PRO A 184 -31.97 3.19 14.06
N ILE A 185 -31.13 3.91 14.83
CA ILE A 185 -31.54 4.70 15.98
C ILE A 185 -31.03 6.13 15.87
N GLY A 186 -31.75 7.08 16.50
CA GLY A 186 -31.29 8.47 16.64
C GLY A 186 -30.36 8.67 17.84
N GLN A 187 -29.79 9.85 17.95
CA GLN A 187 -28.86 10.20 19.03
C GLN A 187 -29.51 10.38 20.42
N ALA A 188 -30.83 10.23 20.54
CA ALA A 188 -31.62 10.35 21.78
C ALA A 188 -31.41 11.70 22.52
N LYS A 189 -31.23 12.78 21.77
CA LYS A 189 -31.07 14.14 22.32
C LYS A 189 -32.38 14.78 22.79
N SER A 190 -33.52 14.28 22.31
CA SER A 190 -34.84 14.73 22.68
C SER A 190 -35.69 13.57 23.17
N ASP A 191 -36.78 13.88 23.87
CA ASP A 191 -37.74 12.85 24.34
C ASP A 191 -38.44 12.17 23.16
N GLU A 192 -38.63 12.86 22.05
CA GLU A 192 -39.16 12.27 20.82
C GLU A 192 -38.19 11.24 20.23
N GLU A 193 -36.89 11.56 20.15
CA GLU A 193 -35.86 10.60 19.69
C GLU A 193 -35.75 9.38 20.60
N LYS A 194 -35.91 9.54 21.91
CA LYS A 194 -35.95 8.40 22.87
C LYS A 194 -37.11 7.47 22.56
N ARG A 195 -38.34 8.01 22.34
CA ARG A 195 -39.53 7.20 21.97
C ARG A 195 -39.32 6.49 20.61
N VAL A 196 -38.70 7.16 19.65
CA VAL A 196 -38.35 6.53 18.36
C VAL A 196 -37.38 5.36 18.59
N ASN A 197 -36.38 5.54 19.46
CA ASN A 197 -35.40 4.47 19.75
C ASN A 197 -36.06 3.31 20.54
N GLU A 198 -36.98 3.58 21.46
CA GLU A 198 -37.77 2.53 22.15
C GLU A 198 -38.58 1.70 21.15
N ARG A 199 -39.27 2.37 20.20
CA ARG A 199 -40.00 1.70 19.14
C ARG A 199 -39.08 0.91 18.19
N ALA A 200 -37.89 1.44 17.89
CA ALA A 200 -36.89 0.73 17.11
C ALA A 200 -36.39 -0.55 17.82
N LEU A 201 -36.26 -0.52 19.15
CA LEU A 201 -35.92 -1.71 19.94
C LEU A 201 -37.04 -2.76 19.88
N GLU A 202 -38.32 -2.35 20.05
CA GLU A 202 -39.47 -3.26 19.91
C GLU A 202 -39.48 -3.90 18.52
N MET A 203 -39.24 -3.13 17.46
CA MET A 203 -39.17 -3.65 16.09
C MET A 203 -37.99 -4.62 15.92
N ALA A 204 -36.82 -4.33 16.52
CA ALA A 204 -35.68 -5.22 16.48
C ALA A 204 -35.96 -6.54 17.20
N GLN A 205 -36.60 -6.49 18.39
CA GLN A 205 -37.00 -7.68 19.15
C GLN A 205 -38.01 -8.54 18.38
N ALA A 206 -39.04 -7.91 17.83
CA ALA A 206 -40.01 -8.60 16.99
C ALA A 206 -39.40 -9.20 15.72
N GLY A 207 -38.50 -8.45 15.08
CA GLY A 207 -37.71 -8.92 13.93
C GLY A 207 -36.88 -10.13 14.28
N ARG A 208 -36.18 -10.12 15.42
CA ARG A 208 -35.39 -11.25 15.92
C ARG A 208 -36.29 -12.51 16.10
N GLU A 209 -37.45 -12.37 16.69
CA GLU A 209 -38.34 -13.52 16.85
C GLU A 209 -38.82 -14.10 15.51
N ARG A 210 -39.15 -13.26 14.54
CA ARG A 210 -39.51 -13.67 13.18
C ARG A 210 -38.36 -14.46 12.51
N ILE A 211 -37.14 -13.94 12.61
CA ILE A 211 -35.95 -14.59 12.05
C ILE A 211 -35.66 -15.93 12.74
N ALA A 212 -35.82 -16.00 14.07
CA ALA A 212 -35.67 -17.21 14.86
C ALA A 212 -36.71 -18.30 14.50
N LYS A 213 -37.91 -17.88 14.07
CA LYS A 213 -38.96 -18.77 13.53
C LYS A 213 -38.72 -19.17 12.07
N GLY A 214 -37.62 -18.74 11.44
CA GLY A 214 -37.23 -19.16 10.11
C GLY A 214 -37.53 -18.15 9.01
N GLU A 215 -38.05 -16.98 9.31
CA GLU A 215 -38.31 -15.96 8.30
C GLU A 215 -37.01 -15.42 7.71
N ASN A 216 -37.05 -15.02 6.44
CA ASN A 216 -35.86 -14.51 5.74
C ASN A 216 -35.47 -13.15 6.30
N PRO A 217 -34.20 -12.96 6.76
CA PRO A 217 -33.71 -11.70 7.30
C PRO A 217 -33.91 -10.49 6.38
N ALA A 218 -33.74 -10.67 5.06
CA ALA A 218 -33.94 -9.58 4.10
C ALA A 218 -35.41 -9.12 4.01
N VAL A 219 -36.38 -10.04 4.18
CA VAL A 219 -37.82 -9.70 4.23
C VAL A 219 -38.09 -8.92 5.50
N VAL A 220 -37.60 -9.42 6.65
CA VAL A 220 -37.80 -8.75 7.96
C VAL A 220 -37.17 -7.35 7.93
N GLN A 221 -35.97 -7.20 7.39
CA GLN A 221 -35.31 -5.89 7.25
C GLN A 221 -36.16 -4.93 6.39
N LYS A 222 -36.63 -5.40 5.24
CA LYS A 222 -37.45 -4.59 4.33
C LYS A 222 -38.73 -4.11 5.03
N ASP A 223 -39.43 -4.98 5.79
CA ASP A 223 -40.63 -4.63 6.51
C ASP A 223 -40.38 -3.59 7.62
N ILE A 224 -39.27 -3.74 8.37
CA ILE A 224 -38.86 -2.77 9.40
C ILE A 224 -38.58 -1.41 8.75
N TYR A 225 -37.84 -1.37 7.62
CA TYR A 225 -37.55 -0.12 6.94
C TYR A 225 -38.80 0.56 6.36
N ALA A 226 -39.75 -0.23 5.84
CA ALA A 226 -41.04 0.29 5.40
C ALA A 226 -41.84 0.93 6.55
N GLN A 227 -41.85 0.30 7.75
CA GLN A 227 -42.52 0.84 8.93
C GLN A 227 -41.82 2.11 9.46
N LEU A 228 -40.48 2.21 9.33
CA LEU A 228 -39.71 3.39 9.67
C LEU A 228 -39.77 4.47 8.60
N LYS A 229 -40.38 4.21 7.44
CA LYS A 229 -40.49 5.09 6.27
C LYS A 229 -39.10 5.50 5.74
N LEU A 230 -38.20 4.53 5.68
CA LEU A 230 -36.82 4.71 5.14
C LEU A 230 -36.79 4.20 3.71
N ASP A 231 -36.20 4.98 2.80
CA ASP A 231 -36.16 4.70 1.36
C ASP A 231 -35.14 3.64 0.97
N ALA A 232 -34.03 3.53 1.71
CA ALA A 232 -32.94 2.62 1.41
C ALA A 232 -32.86 1.49 2.44
N THR A 233 -32.84 0.24 1.95
CA THR A 233 -32.71 -0.96 2.78
C THR A 233 -31.30 -1.55 2.59
N PRO A 234 -30.46 -1.62 3.64
CA PRO A 234 -29.14 -2.24 3.56
C PRO A 234 -29.20 -3.71 3.16
N VAL A 235 -28.14 -4.21 2.55
CA VAL A 235 -27.97 -5.64 2.24
C VAL A 235 -27.79 -6.39 3.56
N THR A 236 -28.49 -7.51 3.70
CA THR A 236 -28.43 -8.34 4.93
C THR A 236 -27.26 -9.33 4.90
N ASP A 237 -26.90 -9.89 3.73
CA ASP A 237 -25.72 -10.76 3.62
C ASP A 237 -24.45 -9.90 3.71
N VAL A 238 -23.79 -9.97 4.86
CA VAL A 238 -22.51 -9.27 5.10
C VAL A 238 -21.28 -10.16 4.86
N GLY A 239 -21.51 -11.37 4.40
CA GLY A 239 -20.44 -12.30 4.04
C GLY A 239 -19.82 -13.00 5.24
N SER A 240 -18.51 -13.30 5.14
CA SER A 240 -17.73 -14.02 6.14
C SER A 240 -17.00 -13.05 7.05
N LEU A 241 -17.20 -13.15 8.36
CA LEU A 241 -16.60 -12.31 9.38
C LEU A 241 -15.65 -13.11 10.27
N GLY A 242 -14.47 -12.56 10.51
CA GLY A 242 -13.53 -13.04 11.51
C GLY A 242 -13.74 -12.35 12.86
N ARG A 243 -13.10 -12.88 13.91
CA ARG A 243 -13.17 -12.31 15.27
C ARG A 243 -12.74 -10.84 15.32
N SER A 244 -11.77 -10.42 14.50
CA SER A 244 -11.31 -9.04 14.43
C SER A 244 -12.26 -8.06 13.74
N ASN A 245 -13.30 -8.55 13.06
CA ASN A 245 -14.27 -7.74 12.36
C ASN A 245 -15.50 -7.39 13.22
N LEU A 246 -15.53 -7.88 14.44
CA LEU A 246 -16.66 -7.73 15.37
C LEU A 246 -16.25 -6.94 16.60
N PRO A 247 -17.19 -6.22 17.24
CA PRO A 247 -16.96 -5.64 18.55
C PRO A 247 -16.60 -6.70 19.58
N LYS A 248 -15.72 -6.36 20.53
CA LYS A 248 -15.18 -7.32 21.50
C LYS A 248 -16.22 -7.99 22.37
N ASP A 249 -17.28 -7.29 22.69
CA ASP A 249 -18.42 -7.74 23.52
C ASP A 249 -19.38 -8.66 22.76
N GLU A 250 -19.36 -8.64 21.42
CA GLU A 250 -20.21 -9.48 20.57
C GLU A 250 -19.52 -10.76 20.08
N VAL A 251 -18.17 -10.76 20.04
CA VAL A 251 -17.38 -11.85 19.43
C VAL A 251 -17.72 -13.21 20.02
N ASP A 252 -17.67 -13.33 21.36
CA ASP A 252 -17.82 -14.64 22.02
C ASP A 252 -19.25 -15.17 21.88
N GLU A 253 -20.26 -14.29 21.92
CA GLU A 253 -21.63 -14.68 21.67
C GLU A 253 -21.81 -15.18 20.25
N LEU A 254 -21.43 -14.38 19.24
CA LEU A 254 -21.66 -14.72 17.84
C LEU A 254 -20.94 -15.99 17.43
N PHE A 255 -19.71 -16.19 17.91
CA PHE A 255 -18.94 -17.42 17.62
C PHE A 255 -19.43 -18.65 18.42
N SER A 256 -20.19 -18.46 19.50
CA SER A 256 -20.85 -19.57 20.23
C SER A 256 -22.11 -20.10 19.55
N LEU A 257 -22.78 -19.25 18.75
CA LEU A 257 -24.02 -19.62 18.06
C LEU A 257 -23.75 -20.64 16.94
N GLU A 258 -24.66 -21.59 16.76
CA GLU A 258 -24.61 -22.58 15.69
C GLU A 258 -25.31 -22.09 14.40
N PRO A 259 -24.99 -22.66 13.23
CA PRO A 259 -25.68 -22.35 11.98
C PRO A 259 -27.20 -22.45 12.13
N GLY A 260 -27.90 -21.41 11.69
CA GLY A 260 -29.35 -21.25 11.84
C GLY A 260 -29.77 -20.46 13.09
N GLN A 261 -28.93 -20.35 14.10
CA GLN A 261 -29.24 -19.59 15.32
C GLN A 261 -29.14 -18.08 15.08
N VAL A 262 -29.80 -17.31 15.95
CA VAL A 262 -29.95 -15.86 15.87
C VAL A 262 -29.46 -15.24 17.18
N SER A 263 -28.61 -14.22 17.08
CA SER A 263 -28.11 -13.48 18.25
C SER A 263 -29.23 -12.81 19.06
N LYS A 264 -28.90 -12.35 20.24
CA LYS A 264 -29.68 -11.30 20.87
C LYS A 264 -29.70 -10.02 20.02
N VAL A 265 -30.50 -9.02 20.39
CA VAL A 265 -30.42 -7.69 19.76
C VAL A 265 -29.24 -6.94 20.34
N GLU A 266 -28.24 -6.68 19.49
CA GLU A 266 -27.07 -5.90 19.85
C GLU A 266 -27.28 -4.41 19.61
N LYS A 267 -26.59 -3.54 20.36
CA LYS A 267 -26.69 -2.09 20.23
C LYS A 267 -25.32 -1.46 20.02
N GLU A 268 -25.00 -1.12 18.77
CA GLU A 268 -23.79 -0.40 18.38
C GLU A 268 -24.14 0.70 17.37
N GLY A 269 -24.51 1.89 17.87
CA GLY A 269 -25.00 2.99 16.99
C GLY A 269 -26.31 2.70 16.24
N SER A 270 -26.75 1.44 16.23
CA SER A 270 -28.00 0.90 15.71
C SER A 270 -28.37 -0.35 16.50
N TYR A 271 -29.58 -0.89 16.34
CA TYR A 271 -29.81 -2.27 16.77
C TYR A 271 -29.46 -3.22 15.64
N ALA A 272 -28.68 -4.26 15.97
CA ALA A 272 -28.27 -5.29 15.03
C ALA A 272 -28.74 -6.68 15.50
N ILE A 273 -29.12 -7.52 14.56
CA ILE A 273 -29.50 -8.92 14.77
C ILE A 273 -28.73 -9.74 13.75
N TYR A 274 -27.98 -10.73 14.23
CA TYR A 274 -27.19 -11.61 13.38
C TYR A 274 -27.81 -12.99 13.31
N LYS A 275 -27.89 -13.56 12.11
CA LYS A 275 -28.23 -14.97 11.89
C LYS A 275 -27.02 -15.67 11.32
N ILE A 276 -26.55 -16.70 12.01
CA ILE A 276 -25.41 -17.50 11.56
C ILE A 276 -25.86 -18.38 10.39
N ARG A 277 -25.13 -18.30 9.27
CA ARG A 277 -25.37 -19.13 8.07
C ARG A 277 -24.45 -20.34 8.03
N ALA A 278 -23.18 -20.13 8.36
CA ALA A 278 -22.15 -21.17 8.38
C ALA A 278 -21.02 -20.78 9.33
N LYS A 279 -20.29 -21.78 9.78
CA LYS A 279 -19.00 -21.63 10.45
C LYS A 279 -17.94 -22.31 9.61
N GLU A 280 -16.78 -21.73 9.52
CA GLU A 280 -15.62 -22.31 8.84
C GLU A 280 -14.35 -21.89 9.55
N THR A 281 -13.31 -22.70 9.45
CA THR A 281 -11.95 -22.31 9.85
C THR A 281 -11.12 -22.27 8.58
N LEU A 282 -10.51 -21.12 8.29
CA LEU A 282 -9.62 -20.99 7.13
C LEU A 282 -8.48 -21.97 7.26
N SER A 283 -8.24 -22.76 6.22
CA SER A 283 -7.20 -23.79 6.23
C SER A 283 -5.80 -23.17 6.24
N GLU A 284 -4.83 -23.89 6.82
CA GLU A 284 -3.41 -23.51 6.81
C GLU A 284 -2.92 -23.22 5.39
N GLU A 285 -3.27 -24.06 4.42
CA GLU A 285 -2.86 -23.87 3.02
C GLU A 285 -3.40 -22.56 2.43
N SER A 286 -4.65 -22.19 2.75
CA SER A 286 -5.23 -20.92 2.30
C SER A 286 -4.60 -19.68 2.95
N GLN A 287 -3.98 -19.86 4.13
CA GLN A 287 -3.37 -18.78 4.91
C GLN A 287 -1.84 -18.77 4.84
N LYS A 288 -1.23 -19.74 4.19
CA LYS A 288 0.20 -19.98 4.16
C LYS A 288 1.03 -18.77 3.77
N GLU A 289 0.62 -18.05 2.71
CA GLU A 289 1.35 -16.86 2.25
C GLU A 289 1.26 -15.71 3.26
N GLU A 290 0.09 -15.52 3.88
CA GLU A 290 -0.10 -14.49 4.90
C GLU A 290 0.71 -14.81 6.15
N ILE A 291 0.59 -16.05 6.64
CA ILE A 291 1.35 -16.54 7.78
C ILE A 291 2.85 -16.41 7.54
N SER A 292 3.32 -16.78 6.34
CA SER A 292 4.74 -16.65 5.99
C SER A 292 5.22 -15.21 6.04
N ARG A 293 4.42 -14.28 5.54
CA ARG A 293 4.72 -12.84 5.63
C ARG A 293 4.76 -12.34 7.08
N GLU A 294 3.81 -12.75 7.90
CA GLU A 294 3.75 -12.36 9.32
C GLU A 294 4.93 -12.91 10.11
N ILE A 295 5.32 -14.16 9.89
CA ILE A 295 6.51 -14.77 10.52
C ILE A 295 7.77 -14.01 10.09
N ALA A 296 7.95 -13.77 8.79
CA ALA A 296 9.09 -13.06 8.25
C ALA A 296 9.19 -11.64 8.84
N GLN A 297 8.09 -10.91 8.87
CA GLN A 297 8.03 -9.57 9.42
C GLN A 297 8.34 -9.54 10.93
N ARG A 298 7.81 -10.51 11.69
CA ARG A 298 8.07 -10.61 13.13
C ARG A 298 9.55 -10.90 13.39
N LYS A 299 10.13 -11.88 12.71
CA LYS A 299 11.56 -12.23 12.85
C LYS A 299 12.46 -11.04 12.49
N PHE A 300 12.13 -10.33 11.42
CA PHE A 300 12.86 -9.14 11.03
C PHE A 300 12.76 -8.04 12.10
N SER A 301 11.56 -7.76 12.59
CA SER A 301 11.35 -6.75 13.64
C SER A 301 12.07 -7.10 14.94
N ASP A 302 12.07 -8.37 15.33
CA ASP A 302 12.75 -8.84 16.53
C ASP A 302 14.28 -8.72 16.40
N ALA A 303 14.84 -9.10 15.22
CA ALA A 303 16.25 -8.95 14.95
C ALA A 303 16.69 -7.46 14.94
N MET A 304 15.89 -6.58 14.34
CA MET A 304 16.16 -5.13 14.35
C MET A 304 16.06 -4.55 15.75
N ARG A 305 15.07 -4.95 16.54
CA ARG A 305 14.93 -4.52 17.94
C ARG A 305 16.14 -4.93 18.77
N ALA A 306 16.65 -6.16 18.59
CA ALA A 306 17.85 -6.60 19.29
C ALA A 306 19.08 -5.73 18.95
N VAL A 307 19.20 -5.25 17.71
CA VAL A 307 20.24 -4.28 17.33
C VAL A 307 20.05 -2.95 18.03
N ASP A 308 18.84 -2.40 18.01
CA ASP A 308 18.52 -1.11 18.62
C ASP A 308 18.74 -1.14 20.16
N GLU A 309 18.35 -2.22 20.82
CA GLU A 309 18.56 -2.43 22.24
C GLU A 309 20.05 -2.53 22.62
N SER A 310 20.90 -3.02 21.69
CA SER A 310 22.34 -3.12 21.91
C SER A 310 23.07 -1.77 21.85
N ALA A 311 22.47 -0.75 21.18
CA ALA A 311 23.14 0.53 20.86
C ALA A 311 22.54 1.64 21.66
N LYS A 312 21.85 1.73 22.58
CA LYS A 312 21.27 2.76 23.47
C LYS A 312 21.83 4.18 23.24
N PRO A 313 21.46 4.85 22.13
CA PRO A 313 21.97 6.19 21.85
C PRO A 313 21.41 7.21 22.85
N GLU A 314 22.27 8.12 23.29
CA GLU A 314 21.89 9.31 24.06
C GLU A 314 22.00 10.54 23.16
N PHE A 315 20.98 11.38 23.19
CA PHE A 315 20.91 12.58 22.36
C PHE A 315 21.00 13.84 23.24
N ASN A 316 21.77 14.83 22.79
CA ASN A 316 21.85 16.11 23.47
C ASN A 316 20.71 17.01 22.98
N ASP A 317 19.64 17.10 23.76
CA ASP A 317 18.45 17.90 23.44
C ASP A 317 18.74 19.41 23.43
N ALA A 318 19.77 19.90 24.10
CA ALA A 318 20.16 21.29 24.02
C ALA A 318 20.69 21.68 22.65
N TYR A 319 21.27 20.71 21.92
CA TYR A 319 21.77 20.91 20.54
C TYR A 319 20.75 20.49 19.48
N LEU A 320 20.08 19.34 19.67
CA LEU A 320 19.19 18.74 18.66
C LEU A 320 17.73 19.19 18.82
N GLY A 321 17.38 19.81 19.94
CA GLY A 321 16.00 20.05 20.31
C GLY A 321 15.32 18.82 20.90
N PRO A 322 14.19 18.98 21.60
CA PRO A 322 13.47 17.86 22.19
C PRO A 322 12.92 16.93 21.10
N HIS A 323 12.90 15.63 21.40
CA HIS A 323 12.31 14.62 20.50
C HIS A 323 10.81 14.88 20.32
N VAL A 324 10.42 15.34 19.14
CA VAL A 324 9.01 15.51 18.77
C VAL A 324 8.51 14.15 18.26
N VAL A 325 7.72 13.45 19.07
CA VAL A 325 6.98 12.28 18.61
C VAL A 325 5.92 12.78 17.63
N PRO A 326 5.98 12.41 16.34
CA PRO A 326 4.94 12.80 15.40
C PRO A 326 3.59 12.32 15.93
N ALA A 327 2.61 13.23 16.01
CA ALA A 327 1.26 12.82 16.34
C ALA A 327 0.82 11.68 15.39
N PRO A 328 0.17 10.61 15.91
CA PRO A 328 -0.34 9.55 15.05
C PRO A 328 -1.18 10.20 13.95
N ARG A 329 -0.85 9.91 12.69
CA ARG A 329 -1.65 10.42 11.57
C ARG A 329 -3.07 9.93 11.79
N PRO A 330 -4.08 10.82 11.79
CA PRO A 330 -5.46 10.36 11.83
C PRO A 330 -5.62 9.36 10.69
N HIS A 331 -6.06 8.16 11.01
CA HIS A 331 -6.42 7.16 10.00
C HIS A 331 -7.36 7.89 9.04
N ALA A 332 -6.96 8.00 7.78
CA ALA A 332 -7.83 8.49 6.73
C ALA A 332 -9.04 7.55 6.74
N SER A 333 -10.12 8.01 7.36
CA SER A 333 -11.42 7.36 7.24
C SER A 333 -11.64 7.18 5.75
N ALA A 334 -11.85 5.93 5.35
CA ALA A 334 -12.12 5.58 3.97
C ALA A 334 -13.19 6.56 3.44
N MET A 335 -12.76 7.50 2.61
CA MET A 335 -13.68 8.32 1.83
C MET A 335 -14.38 7.35 0.89
N THR A 336 -15.60 6.99 1.24
CA THR A 336 -16.55 6.41 0.29
C THR A 336 -16.69 7.41 -0.85
N SER A 337 -16.05 7.12 -1.97
CA SER A 337 -16.30 7.84 -3.21
C SER A 337 -17.76 7.66 -3.59
N PRO A 338 -18.53 8.72 -3.82
CA PRO A 338 -19.82 8.58 -4.47
C PRO A 338 -19.55 8.23 -5.93
N HIS A 339 -19.92 7.02 -6.34
CA HIS A 339 -20.08 6.72 -7.76
C HIS A 339 -21.32 7.44 -8.29
N PRO A 340 -21.25 8.00 -9.52
CA PRO A 340 -22.36 8.69 -10.18
C PRO A 340 -23.51 7.77 -10.55
#